data_785e5f35ff119d0f6fa27cee7e97ea91
#
_entry.id   785e5f35ff119d0f6fa27cee7e97ea91
#
_cell.length_a   1.000
_cell.length_b   1.000
_cell.length_c   1.000
_cell.angle_alpha   90.00
_cell.angle_beta   90.00
_cell.angle_gamma   90.00
#
_symmetry.space_group_name_H-M   'P 1'
#
loop_
_entity.id
_entity.type
_entity.pdbx_description
1 polymer ?
#
loop_
_entity_poly.entity_id
_entity_poly.type
_entity_poly.pdbx_seq_one_letter_code
_entity_poly.pdbx_strand_id
1 'polypeptide(L)'
;MALLAILPATAQNNRSDWSKPFPPHKVIGNVYFVGTVNLGSYLITTPEGHILVNTDFEETVPVIRAGVEKLGFKFTDIKIILGSHAHGDHMDGDAMVKELTAARVMAMEQDVPALKKMMPGGKPHPVDRVLHDGDEVKLGGSTLTAHLTAGHTKGCTTWSMKAMEAGKNYDVAIVCSVGWNPGYVLVNNKDYPQIADDYVRSFATLRKLPCDVFLAAHIAFYDLESKYPKLDKGGPNPFIDHAGYLAYIDLKEKQFYAELERQKKGGKP
;
A
#
# COMPACT_ATOMS: atom_id res chain seq x y z
N MET A 1 6.17 -40.79 17.63
CA MET A 1 5.03 -39.87 17.84
C MET A 1 5.37 -38.56 17.16
N ALA A 2 4.79 -38.31 16.00
CA ALA A 2 5.01 -37.05 15.25
C ALA A 2 4.00 -36.03 15.77
N LEU A 3 4.48 -34.91 16.35
CA LEU A 3 3.65 -33.74 16.65
C LEU A 3 3.30 -33.06 15.33
N LEU A 4 2.06 -33.20 14.86
CA LEU A 4 1.51 -32.32 13.88
C LEU A 4 1.31 -30.93 14.55
N ALA A 5 2.09 -29.93 14.11
CA ALA A 5 1.85 -28.55 14.47
C ALA A 5 0.56 -28.09 13.75
N ILE A 6 -0.53 -27.97 14.51
CA ILE A 6 -1.76 -27.36 14.04
C ILE A 6 -1.50 -25.85 13.97
N LEU A 7 -1.28 -25.30 12.76
CA LEU A 7 -1.30 -23.86 12.53
C LEU A 7 -2.70 -23.34 12.86
N PRO A 8 -2.82 -22.19 13.53
CA PRO A 8 -4.13 -21.67 13.90
C PRO A 8 -4.95 -21.35 12.65
N ALA A 9 -6.12 -21.93 12.55
CA ALA A 9 -7.08 -21.79 11.45
C ALA A 9 -7.50 -20.32 11.13
N THR A 10 -7.18 -19.38 12.02
CA THR A 10 -7.51 -17.96 11.91
C THR A 10 -6.69 -17.22 10.83
N ALA A 11 -5.43 -17.60 10.58
CA ALA A 11 -4.60 -16.94 9.57
C ALA A 11 -5.01 -17.31 8.13
N GLN A 12 -5.53 -18.50 7.91
CA GLN A 12 -5.91 -19.02 6.60
C GLN A 12 -7.28 -18.47 6.15
N ASN A 13 -8.21 -18.23 7.09
CA ASN A 13 -9.51 -17.64 6.78
C ASN A 13 -9.39 -16.16 6.36
N ASN A 14 -8.46 -15.40 6.93
CA ASN A 14 -8.27 -13.99 6.59
C ASN A 14 -7.79 -13.81 5.14
N ARG A 15 -6.84 -14.62 4.64
CA ARG A 15 -6.30 -14.48 3.29
C ARG A 15 -7.36 -14.67 2.20
N SER A 16 -8.21 -15.71 2.30
CA SER A 16 -9.27 -15.95 1.32
C SER A 16 -10.35 -14.85 1.33
N ASP A 17 -10.66 -14.29 2.50
CA ASP A 17 -11.60 -13.18 2.59
C ASP A 17 -11.01 -11.88 2.03
N TRP A 18 -9.75 -11.62 2.26
CA TRP A 18 -9.04 -10.44 1.73
C TRP A 18 -8.89 -10.47 0.21
N SER A 19 -8.88 -11.66 -0.40
CA SER A 19 -8.76 -11.84 -1.84
C SER A 19 -10.07 -11.66 -2.61
N LYS A 20 -11.21 -11.42 -1.95
CA LYS A 20 -12.49 -11.20 -2.62
C LYS A 20 -12.47 -9.88 -3.41
N PRO A 21 -13.07 -9.85 -4.63
CA PRO A 21 -13.09 -8.64 -5.43
C PRO A 21 -13.92 -7.52 -4.77
N PHE A 22 -13.44 -6.30 -4.82
CA PHE A 22 -14.20 -5.08 -4.55
C PHE A 22 -14.49 -4.37 -5.88
N PRO A 23 -15.62 -3.64 -6.04
CA PRO A 23 -15.93 -2.98 -7.29
C PRO A 23 -14.83 -1.99 -7.73
N PRO A 24 -14.18 -2.19 -8.90
CA PRO A 24 -13.21 -1.26 -9.41
C PRO A 24 -13.89 0.06 -9.81
N HIS A 25 -13.26 1.18 -9.49
CA HIS A 25 -13.87 2.50 -9.70
C HIS A 25 -12.81 3.59 -9.84
N LYS A 26 -13.21 4.70 -10.48
CA LYS A 26 -12.41 5.91 -10.49
C LYS A 26 -12.41 6.55 -9.10
N VAL A 27 -11.23 6.90 -8.61
CA VAL A 27 -11.06 7.66 -7.35
C VAL A 27 -11.07 9.15 -7.64
N ILE A 28 -10.10 9.62 -8.44
CA ILE A 28 -9.98 11.01 -8.85
C ILE A 28 -9.04 11.11 -10.06
N GLY A 29 -9.33 12.03 -11.00
CA GLY A 29 -8.47 12.27 -12.16
C GLY A 29 -8.18 10.98 -12.93
N ASN A 30 -6.93 10.59 -12.94
CA ASN A 30 -6.42 9.37 -13.56
C ASN A 30 -6.05 8.27 -12.54
N VAL A 31 -6.53 8.36 -11.31
CA VAL A 31 -6.32 7.37 -10.25
C VAL A 31 -7.56 6.50 -10.09
N TYR A 32 -7.40 5.18 -10.18
CA TYR A 32 -8.46 4.19 -10.07
C TYR A 32 -8.12 3.16 -9.00
N PHE A 33 -9.15 2.71 -8.27
CA PHE A 33 -9.06 1.56 -7.37
C PHE A 33 -9.32 0.28 -8.16
N VAL A 34 -8.45 -0.72 -8.00
CA VAL A 34 -8.54 -2.04 -8.65
C VAL A 34 -8.25 -3.20 -7.68
N GLY A 35 -8.23 -2.91 -6.37
CA GLY A 35 -7.91 -3.86 -5.31
C GLY A 35 -9.08 -4.75 -4.89
N THR A 36 -8.98 -5.24 -3.67
CA THR A 36 -9.91 -6.22 -3.08
C THR A 36 -10.68 -5.65 -1.88
N VAL A 37 -11.47 -6.48 -1.20
CA VAL A 37 -12.26 -6.06 -0.03
C VAL A 37 -11.43 -5.66 1.20
N ASN A 38 -10.10 -5.82 1.16
CA ASN A 38 -9.22 -5.40 2.24
C ASN A 38 -7.98 -4.65 1.73
N LEU A 39 -7.50 -5.00 0.55
CA LEU A 39 -6.21 -4.57 0.03
C LEU A 39 -6.39 -3.45 -0.99
N GLY A 40 -5.54 -2.43 -0.87
CA GLY A 40 -5.56 -1.26 -1.73
C GLY A 40 -4.58 -1.38 -2.89
N SER A 41 -5.08 -1.72 -4.09
CA SER A 41 -4.34 -1.64 -5.34
C SER A 41 -4.86 -0.48 -6.18
N TYR A 42 -3.95 0.32 -6.75
CA TYR A 42 -4.31 1.53 -7.48
C TYR A 42 -3.67 1.55 -8.86
N LEU A 43 -4.49 1.81 -9.88
CA LEU A 43 -4.04 2.01 -11.25
C LEU A 43 -3.98 3.52 -11.54
N ILE A 44 -2.81 4.01 -11.90
CA ILE A 44 -2.59 5.37 -12.39
C ILE A 44 -2.45 5.29 -13.90
N THR A 45 -3.45 5.82 -14.62
CA THR A 45 -3.50 5.73 -16.07
C THR A 45 -2.79 6.91 -16.74
N THR A 46 -2.04 6.62 -17.82
CA THR A 46 -1.37 7.65 -18.63
C THR A 46 -1.42 7.28 -20.12
N PRO A 47 -1.17 8.25 -21.03
CA PRO A 47 -1.10 7.95 -22.47
C PRO A 47 0.05 7.00 -22.86
N GLU A 48 1.09 6.89 -22.03
CA GLU A 48 2.28 6.07 -22.30
C GLU A 48 2.23 4.69 -21.62
N GLY A 49 1.10 4.33 -21.03
CA GLY A 49 0.88 3.11 -20.24
C GLY A 49 0.52 3.44 -18.81
N HIS A 50 0.54 2.44 -17.91
CA HIS A 50 -0.02 2.60 -16.58
C HIS A 50 1.01 2.27 -15.50
N ILE A 51 0.82 2.86 -14.30
CA ILE A 51 1.52 2.50 -13.08
C ILE A 51 0.53 1.74 -12.19
N LEU A 52 0.93 0.60 -11.67
CA LEU A 52 0.17 -0.15 -10.67
C LEU A 52 0.87 -0.01 -9.32
N VAL A 53 0.15 0.47 -8.30
CA VAL A 53 0.61 0.51 -6.91
C VAL A 53 -0.03 -0.64 -6.16
N ASN A 54 0.76 -1.54 -5.62
CA ASN A 54 0.45 -2.83 -5.02
C ASN A 54 -0.18 -3.84 -6.01
N THR A 55 0.28 -5.07 -5.89
CA THR A 55 -0.21 -6.22 -6.67
C THR A 55 -0.95 -7.24 -5.79
N ASP A 56 -1.01 -6.95 -4.48
CA ASP A 56 -1.61 -7.78 -3.44
C ASP A 56 -0.99 -9.20 -3.39
N PHE A 57 -1.75 -10.21 -2.99
CA PHE A 57 -1.34 -11.62 -3.10
C PHE A 57 -1.25 -12.08 -4.55
N GLU A 58 -0.45 -13.09 -4.85
CA GLU A 58 -0.37 -13.65 -6.21
C GLU A 58 -1.72 -14.14 -6.73
N GLU A 59 -2.51 -14.81 -5.89
CA GLU A 59 -3.86 -15.27 -6.26
C GLU A 59 -4.86 -14.15 -6.51
N THR A 60 -4.59 -12.90 -6.14
CA THR A 60 -5.45 -11.75 -6.42
C THR A 60 -5.14 -11.07 -7.74
N VAL A 61 -4.03 -11.37 -8.40
CA VAL A 61 -3.66 -10.78 -9.70
C VAL A 61 -4.76 -10.94 -10.75
N PRO A 62 -5.47 -12.09 -10.88
CA PRO A 62 -6.63 -12.20 -11.78
C PRO A 62 -7.78 -11.24 -11.43
N VAL A 63 -7.99 -10.93 -10.14
CA VAL A 63 -9.02 -9.98 -9.68
C VAL A 63 -8.63 -8.57 -10.09
N ILE A 64 -7.37 -8.17 -9.83
CA ILE A 64 -6.83 -6.86 -10.24
C ILE A 64 -6.93 -6.70 -11.76
N ARG A 65 -6.53 -7.73 -12.52
CA ARG A 65 -6.63 -7.73 -13.98
C ARG A 65 -8.07 -7.52 -14.46
N ALA A 66 -9.02 -8.29 -13.92
CA ALA A 66 -10.43 -8.14 -14.25
C ALA A 66 -10.96 -6.73 -13.90
N GLY A 67 -10.49 -6.13 -12.79
CA GLY A 67 -10.79 -4.77 -12.39
C GLY A 67 -10.29 -3.74 -13.41
N VAL A 68 -9.03 -3.84 -13.83
CA VAL A 68 -8.41 -2.99 -14.86
C VAL A 68 -9.18 -3.08 -16.17
N GLU A 69 -9.48 -4.31 -16.65
CA GLU A 69 -10.19 -4.56 -17.90
C GLU A 69 -11.65 -4.06 -17.83
N LYS A 70 -12.33 -4.20 -16.69
CA LYS A 70 -13.69 -3.68 -16.47
C LYS A 70 -13.76 -2.16 -16.53
N LEU A 71 -12.69 -1.45 -16.16
CA LEU A 71 -12.57 0.00 -16.29
C LEU A 71 -12.24 0.45 -17.73
N GLY A 72 -12.06 -0.48 -18.67
CA GLY A 72 -11.78 -0.21 -20.08
C GLY A 72 -10.30 -0.07 -20.40
N PHE A 73 -9.39 -0.40 -19.48
CA PHE A 73 -7.95 -0.36 -19.69
C PHE A 73 -7.41 -1.74 -20.03
N LYS A 74 -6.24 -1.79 -20.69
CA LYS A 74 -5.54 -3.05 -20.97
C LYS A 74 -4.56 -3.35 -19.84
N PHE A 75 -4.66 -4.52 -19.24
CA PHE A 75 -3.74 -4.95 -18.19
C PHE A 75 -2.28 -4.98 -18.68
N THR A 76 -2.04 -5.32 -19.95
CA THR A 76 -0.72 -5.35 -20.58
C THR A 76 -0.09 -3.98 -20.80
N ASP A 77 -0.87 -2.89 -20.61
CA ASP A 77 -0.36 -1.52 -20.67
C ASP A 77 0.25 -1.05 -19.35
N ILE A 78 0.24 -1.88 -18.29
CA ILE A 78 1.00 -1.62 -17.07
C ILE A 78 2.50 -1.69 -17.41
N LYS A 79 3.23 -0.60 -17.14
CA LYS A 79 4.66 -0.45 -17.45
C LYS A 79 5.52 -0.39 -16.19
N ILE A 80 4.92 -0.02 -15.06
CA ILE A 80 5.61 0.15 -13.78
C ILE A 80 4.74 -0.46 -12.67
N ILE A 81 5.38 -1.20 -11.77
CA ILE A 81 4.81 -1.72 -10.54
C ILE A 81 5.54 -1.05 -9.39
N LEU A 82 4.80 -0.51 -8.43
CA LEU A 82 5.29 0.13 -7.22
C LEU A 82 4.69 -0.59 -6.01
N GLY A 83 5.53 -0.97 -5.05
CA GLY A 83 5.06 -1.55 -3.80
C GLY A 83 4.90 -0.52 -2.70
N SER A 84 3.99 -0.77 -1.76
CA SER A 84 3.96 -0.03 -0.50
C SER A 84 4.97 -0.59 0.50
N HIS A 85 5.09 -1.90 0.65
CA HIS A 85 6.06 -2.54 1.54
C HIS A 85 6.18 -4.05 1.30
N ALA A 86 7.28 -4.63 1.80
CA ALA A 86 7.66 -6.03 1.59
C ALA A 86 6.85 -7.02 2.46
N HIS A 87 5.53 -7.04 2.28
CA HIS A 87 4.62 -8.07 2.78
C HIS A 87 3.87 -8.73 1.62
N GLY A 88 3.49 -10.00 1.79
CA GLY A 88 2.87 -10.79 0.73
C GLY A 88 1.52 -10.25 0.28
N ASP A 89 0.75 -9.65 1.19
CA ASP A 89 -0.54 -9.02 0.89
C ASP A 89 -0.44 -7.73 0.06
N HIS A 90 0.78 -7.28 -0.29
CA HIS A 90 1.00 -6.10 -1.14
C HIS A 90 1.90 -6.35 -2.34
N MET A 91 2.83 -7.32 -2.28
CA MET A 91 3.85 -7.50 -3.30
C MET A 91 4.05 -8.96 -3.77
N ASP A 92 3.28 -9.93 -3.30
CA ASP A 92 3.37 -11.32 -3.82
C ASP A 92 2.96 -11.43 -5.29
N GLY A 93 2.11 -10.53 -5.78
CA GLY A 93 1.67 -10.52 -7.18
C GLY A 93 2.70 -9.95 -8.17
N ASP A 94 3.78 -9.31 -7.70
CA ASP A 94 4.72 -8.56 -8.55
C ASP A 94 5.35 -9.43 -9.67
N ALA A 95 5.76 -10.65 -9.34
CA ALA A 95 6.37 -11.56 -10.31
C ALA A 95 5.37 -11.94 -11.42
N MET A 96 4.13 -12.28 -11.06
CA MET A 96 3.09 -12.64 -12.01
C MET A 96 2.68 -11.44 -12.88
N VAL A 97 2.47 -10.26 -12.29
CA VAL A 97 2.15 -9.05 -13.07
C VAL A 97 3.28 -8.72 -14.02
N LYS A 98 4.54 -8.79 -13.57
CA LYS A 98 5.71 -8.57 -14.45
C LYS A 98 5.75 -9.56 -15.62
N GLU A 99 5.47 -10.84 -15.40
CA GLU A 99 5.42 -11.84 -16.48
C GLU A 99 4.32 -11.53 -17.51
N LEU A 100 3.17 -11.07 -17.06
CA LEU A 100 2.02 -10.78 -17.91
C LEU A 100 2.14 -9.46 -18.67
N THR A 101 2.95 -8.51 -18.20
CA THR A 101 2.96 -7.12 -18.70
C THR A 101 4.33 -6.63 -19.15
N ALA A 102 5.41 -7.32 -18.75
CA ALA A 102 6.80 -6.86 -18.85
C ALA A 102 7.08 -5.55 -18.08
N ALA A 103 6.24 -5.21 -17.08
CA ALA A 103 6.40 -4.02 -16.25
C ALA A 103 7.68 -4.09 -15.41
N ARG A 104 8.25 -2.92 -15.12
CA ARG A 104 9.41 -2.79 -14.22
C ARG A 104 8.93 -2.67 -12.77
N VAL A 105 9.44 -3.52 -11.89
CA VAL A 105 9.19 -3.50 -10.45
C VAL A 105 10.18 -2.59 -9.78
N MET A 106 9.68 -1.65 -8.97
CA MET A 106 10.50 -0.70 -8.23
C MET A 106 10.15 -0.77 -6.74
N ALA A 107 11.18 -0.80 -5.87
CA ALA A 107 10.99 -0.94 -4.44
C ALA A 107 11.99 -0.08 -3.65
N MET A 108 11.60 0.36 -2.47
CA MET A 108 12.43 1.11 -1.54
C MET A 108 13.62 0.27 -1.07
N GLU A 109 14.81 0.87 -1.06
CA GLU A 109 16.08 0.22 -0.73
C GLU A 109 16.00 -0.64 0.54
N GLN A 110 15.39 -0.10 1.60
CA GLN A 110 15.35 -0.75 2.91
C GLN A 110 14.49 -2.02 2.93
N ASP A 111 13.57 -2.19 1.98
CA ASP A 111 12.75 -3.40 1.85
C ASP A 111 13.36 -4.44 0.89
N VAL A 112 14.34 -4.07 0.07
CA VAL A 112 14.99 -5.00 -0.88
C VAL A 112 15.51 -6.27 -0.22
N PRO A 113 16.16 -6.24 0.98
CA PRO A 113 16.60 -7.46 1.64
C PRO A 113 15.45 -8.40 2.06
N ALA A 114 14.27 -7.86 2.39
CA ALA A 114 13.08 -8.65 2.71
C ALA A 114 12.46 -9.23 1.43
N LEU A 115 12.31 -8.42 0.39
CA LEU A 115 11.80 -8.85 -0.93
C LEU A 115 12.62 -9.99 -1.54
N LYS A 116 13.95 -9.93 -1.42
CA LYS A 116 14.85 -11.00 -1.89
C LYS A 116 14.61 -12.36 -1.20
N LYS A 117 13.95 -12.38 -0.06
CA LYS A 117 13.58 -13.61 0.66
C LYS A 117 12.18 -14.10 0.28
N MET A 118 11.39 -13.25 -0.34
CA MET A 118 10.05 -13.63 -0.84
C MET A 118 10.20 -14.46 -2.11
N MET A 119 9.35 -15.48 -2.23
CA MET A 119 9.34 -16.40 -3.38
C MET A 119 7.91 -16.54 -3.92
N PRO A 120 7.33 -15.44 -4.43
CA PRO A 120 5.98 -15.48 -4.98
C PRO A 120 5.88 -16.48 -6.12
N GLY A 121 4.89 -17.37 -6.06
CA GLY A 121 4.75 -18.46 -7.04
C GLY A 121 5.96 -19.38 -7.16
N GLY A 122 6.80 -19.45 -6.12
CA GLY A 122 8.06 -20.19 -6.15
C GLY A 122 9.19 -19.53 -6.93
N LYS A 123 9.04 -18.25 -7.34
CA LYS A 123 10.02 -17.47 -8.11
C LYS A 123 10.64 -16.38 -7.25
N PRO A 124 11.91 -16.00 -7.51
CA PRO A 124 12.52 -14.86 -6.85
C PRO A 124 11.71 -13.58 -7.11
N HIS A 125 11.49 -12.80 -6.05
CA HIS A 125 10.81 -11.51 -6.16
C HIS A 125 11.62 -10.55 -7.05
N PRO A 126 11.03 -9.98 -8.13
CA PRO A 126 11.74 -9.07 -9.02
C PRO A 126 11.94 -7.69 -8.37
N VAL A 127 13.11 -7.09 -8.58
CA VAL A 127 13.38 -5.67 -8.29
C VAL A 127 14.24 -5.11 -9.42
N ASP A 128 13.65 -4.29 -10.29
CA ASP A 128 14.33 -3.73 -11.46
C ASP A 128 14.94 -2.36 -11.18
N ARG A 129 14.38 -1.61 -10.22
CA ARG A 129 14.94 -0.34 -9.75
C ARG A 129 14.79 -0.24 -8.23
N VAL A 130 15.90 0.06 -7.57
CA VAL A 130 15.92 0.43 -6.17
C VAL A 130 15.62 1.91 -6.06
N LEU A 131 14.74 2.28 -5.12
CA LEU A 131 14.30 3.63 -4.85
C LEU A 131 14.80 4.10 -3.49
N HIS A 132 15.00 5.41 -3.37
CA HIS A 132 15.37 6.10 -2.15
C HIS A 132 14.26 7.10 -1.76
N ASP A 133 14.30 7.59 -0.52
CA ASP A 133 13.38 8.63 -0.07
C ASP A 133 13.46 9.87 -0.94
N GLY A 134 12.32 10.37 -1.40
CA GLY A 134 12.21 11.51 -2.32
C GLY A 134 12.37 11.16 -3.81
N ASP A 135 12.66 9.91 -4.17
CA ASP A 135 12.75 9.51 -5.59
C ASP A 135 11.40 9.69 -6.30
N GLU A 136 11.49 10.20 -7.53
CA GLU A 136 10.34 10.35 -8.42
C GLU A 136 10.28 9.23 -9.47
N VAL A 137 9.07 8.74 -9.68
CA VAL A 137 8.71 7.79 -10.74
C VAL A 137 7.78 8.50 -11.71
N LYS A 138 8.22 8.62 -12.97
CA LYS A 138 7.50 9.36 -14.02
C LYS A 138 7.05 8.47 -15.15
N LEU A 139 5.82 8.65 -15.60
CA LEU A 139 5.27 8.01 -16.80
C LEU A 139 4.14 8.88 -17.36
N GLY A 140 4.21 9.21 -18.65
CA GLY A 140 3.14 9.84 -19.43
C GLY A 140 2.48 11.06 -18.78
N GLY A 141 3.28 11.94 -18.16
CA GLY A 141 2.82 13.14 -17.48
C GLY A 141 2.42 12.98 -16.01
N SER A 142 2.34 11.75 -15.49
CA SER A 142 2.18 11.50 -14.05
C SER A 142 3.52 11.36 -13.36
N THR A 143 3.63 11.90 -12.14
CA THR A 143 4.80 11.77 -11.27
C THR A 143 4.35 11.31 -9.90
N LEU A 144 4.88 10.17 -9.43
CA LEU A 144 4.72 9.69 -8.08
C LEU A 144 6.03 9.88 -7.32
N THR A 145 5.97 10.47 -6.13
CA THR A 145 7.12 10.65 -5.24
C THR A 145 7.07 9.59 -4.13
N ALA A 146 8.19 8.89 -3.95
CA ALA A 146 8.37 7.92 -2.88
C ALA A 146 8.74 8.62 -1.57
N HIS A 147 7.98 8.38 -0.51
CA HIS A 147 8.28 8.87 0.83
C HIS A 147 8.55 7.68 1.74
N LEU A 148 9.74 7.62 2.31
CA LEU A 148 10.08 6.60 3.30
C LEU A 148 9.31 6.85 4.60
N THR A 149 8.29 6.03 4.84
CA THR A 149 7.47 6.04 6.07
C THR A 149 7.66 4.73 6.83
N ALA A 150 8.92 4.47 7.18
CA ALA A 150 9.39 3.25 7.81
C ALA A 150 8.80 3.01 9.21
N GLY A 151 8.83 1.76 9.66
CA GLY A 151 8.32 1.30 10.95
C GLY A 151 7.55 -0.02 10.80
N HIS A 152 6.52 -0.04 9.97
CA HIS A 152 5.77 -1.26 9.64
C HIS A 152 6.65 -2.29 8.92
N THR A 153 7.40 -1.82 7.93
CA THR A 153 8.63 -2.44 7.43
C THR A 153 9.73 -1.39 7.40
N LYS A 154 10.96 -1.80 7.11
CA LYS A 154 12.10 -0.87 7.01
C LYS A 154 11.99 0.05 5.80
N GLY A 155 11.34 -0.40 4.73
CA GLY A 155 11.14 0.32 3.47
C GLY A 155 9.70 0.70 3.19
N CYS A 156 8.81 0.72 4.20
CA CYS A 156 7.42 1.14 4.02
C CYS A 156 7.36 2.49 3.30
N THR A 157 6.72 2.53 2.13
CA THR A 157 6.72 3.66 1.20
C THR A 157 5.33 4.23 1.03
N THR A 158 5.14 5.48 1.43
CA THR A 158 3.96 6.27 1.08
C THR A 158 4.20 6.95 -0.26
N TRP A 159 3.24 6.86 -1.17
CA TRP A 159 3.30 7.50 -2.47
C TRP A 159 2.49 8.78 -2.48
N SER A 160 3.05 9.87 -3.01
CA SER A 160 2.29 11.09 -3.29
C SER A 160 2.31 11.43 -4.77
N MET A 161 1.23 12.04 -5.26
CA MET A 161 1.13 12.56 -6.61
C MET A 161 0.09 13.68 -6.68
N LYS A 162 0.11 14.43 -7.80
CA LYS A 162 -0.99 15.34 -8.14
C LYS A 162 -1.92 14.67 -9.15
N ALA A 163 -3.22 14.75 -8.91
CA ALA A 163 -4.26 14.35 -9.84
C ALA A 163 -5.11 15.56 -10.24
N MET A 164 -5.44 15.65 -11.51
CA MET A 164 -6.30 16.73 -12.03
C MET A 164 -7.73 16.22 -12.22
N GLU A 165 -8.70 16.92 -11.64
CA GLU A 165 -10.12 16.67 -11.82
C GLU A 165 -10.84 18.00 -12.05
N ALA A 166 -11.62 18.09 -13.13
CA ALA A 166 -12.39 19.31 -13.48
C ALA A 166 -11.56 20.62 -13.46
N GLY A 167 -10.31 20.56 -13.93
CA GLY A 167 -9.40 21.73 -14.01
C GLY A 167 -8.72 22.11 -12.68
N LYS A 168 -8.92 21.36 -11.61
CA LYS A 168 -8.28 21.56 -10.32
C LYS A 168 -7.30 20.42 -10.02
N ASN A 169 -6.13 20.78 -9.48
CA ASN A 169 -5.16 19.83 -8.96
C ASN A 169 -5.50 19.45 -7.51
N TYR A 170 -5.36 18.16 -7.21
CA TYR A 170 -5.49 17.59 -5.87
C TYR A 170 -4.22 16.86 -5.51
N ASP A 171 -3.77 17.02 -4.28
CA ASP A 171 -2.68 16.25 -3.71
C ASP A 171 -3.22 14.89 -3.21
N VAL A 172 -2.75 13.81 -3.83
CA VAL A 172 -3.13 12.43 -3.50
C VAL A 172 -2.02 11.80 -2.70
N ALA A 173 -2.34 11.20 -1.55
CA ALA A 173 -1.43 10.35 -0.80
C ALA A 173 -1.96 8.91 -0.74
N ILE A 174 -1.14 7.94 -1.16
CA ILE A 174 -1.37 6.51 -0.96
C ILE A 174 -0.47 6.08 0.19
N VAL A 175 -1.03 6.07 1.39
CA VAL A 175 -0.28 5.81 2.62
C VAL A 175 0.05 4.33 2.72
N CYS A 176 1.30 4.00 3.04
CA CYS A 176 1.73 2.64 3.31
C CYS A 176 1.00 2.06 4.54
N SER A 177 1.67 1.84 5.62
CA SER A 177 1.09 1.43 6.90
C SER A 177 1.89 2.08 8.02
N VAL A 178 1.18 2.67 8.97
CA VAL A 178 1.78 3.18 10.21
C VAL A 178 1.23 2.43 11.44
N GLY A 179 0.63 1.28 11.20
CA GLY A 179 0.28 0.29 12.22
C GLY A 179 1.41 -0.73 12.44
N TRP A 180 1.25 -1.56 13.43
CA TRP A 180 2.12 -2.70 13.70
C TRP A 180 1.29 -3.97 13.86
N ASN A 181 1.87 -5.09 13.54
CA ASN A 181 1.24 -6.39 13.73
C ASN A 181 1.46 -6.90 15.15
N PRO A 182 0.59 -7.78 15.67
CA PRO A 182 0.83 -8.47 16.94
C PRO A 182 2.23 -9.11 16.94
N GLY A 183 2.95 -8.93 18.05
CA GLY A 183 4.33 -9.44 18.17
C GLY A 183 5.43 -8.47 17.73
N TYR A 184 5.11 -7.28 17.25
CA TYR A 184 6.13 -6.28 16.93
C TYR A 184 6.83 -5.77 18.21
N VAL A 185 8.14 -5.91 18.23
CA VAL A 185 9.01 -5.45 19.32
C VAL A 185 9.42 -4.01 19.03
N LEU A 186 8.86 -3.04 19.76
CA LEU A 186 9.19 -1.62 19.60
C LEU A 186 10.36 -1.17 20.49
N VAL A 187 10.72 -1.95 21.51
CA VAL A 187 11.76 -1.61 22.48
C VAL A 187 12.85 -2.69 22.46
N ASN A 188 14.11 -2.26 22.33
CA ASN A 188 15.27 -3.16 22.26
C ASN A 188 15.16 -4.25 21.16
N ASN A 189 14.59 -3.90 20.03
CA ASN A 189 14.47 -4.78 18.87
C ASN A 189 15.86 -5.03 18.26
N LYS A 190 16.32 -6.28 18.28
CA LYS A 190 17.64 -6.67 17.77
C LYS A 190 17.70 -6.67 16.23
N ASP A 191 16.59 -7.01 15.58
CA ASP A 191 16.50 -7.12 14.11
C ASP A 191 16.18 -5.78 13.45
N TYR A 192 15.54 -4.86 14.24
CA TYR A 192 15.18 -3.53 13.78
C TYR A 192 15.35 -2.50 14.92
N PRO A 193 16.61 -2.18 15.31
CA PRO A 193 16.87 -1.30 16.46
C PRO A 193 16.25 0.08 16.38
N GLN A 194 16.08 0.63 15.17
CA GLN A 194 15.52 1.99 14.92
C GLN A 194 14.00 2.01 14.77
N ILE A 195 13.28 0.89 14.96
CA ILE A 195 11.84 0.78 14.65
C ILE A 195 11.00 1.89 15.29
N ALA A 196 11.25 2.20 16.56
CA ALA A 196 10.49 3.25 17.27
C ALA A 196 10.78 4.64 16.69
N ASP A 197 12.05 4.94 16.42
CA ASP A 197 12.46 6.23 15.83
C ASP A 197 11.93 6.37 14.40
N ASP A 198 11.86 5.28 13.64
CA ASP A 198 11.30 5.27 12.31
C ASP A 198 9.80 5.57 12.31
N TYR A 199 9.03 5.01 13.23
CA TYR A 199 7.61 5.39 13.39
C TYR A 199 7.45 6.87 13.70
N VAL A 200 8.26 7.42 14.63
CA VAL A 200 8.21 8.85 14.97
C VAL A 200 8.51 9.72 13.74
N ARG A 201 9.56 9.37 12.95
CA ARG A 201 9.87 10.08 11.71
C ARG A 201 8.74 9.97 10.69
N SER A 202 8.11 8.80 10.57
CA SER A 202 7.02 8.56 9.64
C SER A 202 5.78 9.39 9.96
N PHE A 203 5.39 9.50 11.23
CA PHE A 203 4.30 10.41 11.63
C PHE A 203 4.64 11.86 11.29
N ALA A 204 5.87 12.31 11.55
CA ALA A 204 6.30 13.67 11.23
C ALA A 204 6.33 13.93 9.71
N THR A 205 6.72 12.95 8.90
CA THR A 205 6.69 13.01 7.43
C THR A 205 5.26 13.12 6.92
N LEU A 206 4.38 12.23 7.37
CA LEU A 206 2.97 12.23 6.94
C LEU A 206 2.26 13.54 7.29
N ARG A 207 2.50 14.10 8.50
CA ARG A 207 1.89 15.39 8.88
C ARG A 207 2.29 16.55 7.97
N LYS A 208 3.45 16.50 7.35
CA LYS A 208 3.95 17.54 6.44
C LYS A 208 3.52 17.31 5.00
N LEU A 209 3.12 16.09 4.65
CA LEU A 209 2.76 15.73 3.30
C LEU A 209 1.39 16.35 2.93
N PRO A 210 1.32 17.15 1.85
CA PRO A 210 0.04 17.61 1.35
C PRO A 210 -0.85 16.42 0.96
N CYS A 211 -2.10 16.44 1.41
CA CYS A 211 -3.07 15.38 1.11
C CYS A 211 -4.49 15.95 1.07
N ASP A 212 -5.04 16.09 -0.13
CA ASP A 212 -6.46 16.34 -0.33
C ASP A 212 -7.23 15.01 -0.42
N VAL A 213 -6.63 14.01 -1.08
CA VAL A 213 -7.22 12.69 -1.34
C VAL A 213 -6.43 11.62 -0.60
N PHE A 214 -7.08 11.03 0.40
CA PHE A 214 -6.49 10.02 1.26
C PHE A 214 -6.81 8.62 0.76
N LEU A 215 -5.77 7.87 0.39
CA LEU A 215 -5.77 6.45 0.03
C LEU A 215 -4.71 5.72 0.87
N ALA A 216 -4.80 4.39 0.96
CA ALA A 216 -3.83 3.61 1.73
C ALA A 216 -3.74 2.16 1.25
N ALA A 217 -2.70 1.45 1.73
CA ALA A 217 -2.45 0.05 1.42
C ALA A 217 -3.60 -0.89 1.87
N HIS A 218 -4.35 -0.52 2.91
CA HIS A 218 -5.58 -1.22 3.32
C HIS A 218 -6.79 -0.29 3.24
N ILE A 219 -7.90 -0.79 2.70
CA ILE A 219 -9.12 0.00 2.45
C ILE A 219 -9.76 0.52 3.74
N ALA A 220 -9.61 -0.20 4.86
CA ALA A 220 -10.13 0.21 6.16
C ALA A 220 -9.44 1.47 6.71
N PHE A 221 -8.21 1.79 6.28
CA PHE A 221 -7.47 2.95 6.78
C PHE A 221 -8.09 4.28 6.35
N TYR A 222 -8.75 4.30 5.19
CA TYR A 222 -9.39 5.48 4.62
C TYR A 222 -10.90 5.33 4.42
N ASP A 223 -11.50 4.30 5.06
CA ASP A 223 -12.95 4.06 5.11
C ASP A 223 -13.59 3.92 3.72
N LEU A 224 -12.98 3.11 2.84
CA LEU A 224 -13.48 2.88 1.48
C LEU A 224 -14.93 2.41 1.47
N GLU A 225 -15.31 1.48 2.35
CA GLU A 225 -16.65 0.90 2.39
C GLU A 225 -17.74 1.95 2.61
N SER A 226 -17.49 2.97 3.43
CA SER A 226 -18.42 4.07 3.66
C SER A 226 -18.36 5.14 2.57
N LYS A 227 -17.21 5.29 1.88
CA LYS A 227 -16.98 6.29 0.83
C LYS A 227 -17.53 5.83 -0.51
N TYR A 228 -17.26 4.59 -0.91
CA TYR A 228 -17.64 4.06 -2.21
C TYR A 228 -19.13 4.25 -2.55
N PRO A 229 -20.09 3.95 -1.64
CA PRO A 229 -21.53 4.14 -1.95
C PRO A 229 -21.95 5.60 -2.15
N LYS A 230 -21.06 6.57 -1.87
CA LYS A 230 -21.33 8.01 -2.03
C LYS A 230 -20.89 8.56 -3.38
N LEU A 231 -20.09 7.81 -4.15
CA LEU A 231 -19.53 8.27 -5.44
C LEU A 231 -20.60 8.71 -6.44
N ASP A 232 -21.69 7.92 -6.56
CA ASP A 232 -22.74 8.15 -7.58
C ASP A 232 -23.94 8.95 -7.05
N LYS A 233 -23.82 9.58 -5.89
CA LYS A 233 -24.95 10.30 -5.25
C LYS A 233 -25.01 11.79 -5.59
N GLY A 234 -24.19 12.27 -6.55
CA GLY A 234 -24.23 13.67 -7.01
C GLY A 234 -23.67 14.69 -6.01
N GLY A 235 -22.96 14.24 -4.98
CA GLY A 235 -22.28 15.08 -3.99
C GLY A 235 -20.80 15.32 -4.34
N PRO A 236 -20.06 16.00 -3.45
CA PRO A 236 -18.61 16.12 -3.57
C PRO A 236 -17.93 14.73 -3.53
N ASN A 237 -16.80 14.62 -4.22
CA ASN A 237 -16.04 13.36 -4.23
C ASN A 237 -15.66 12.94 -2.80
N PRO A 238 -16.12 11.77 -2.29
CA PRO A 238 -15.93 11.34 -0.90
C PRO A 238 -14.48 10.99 -0.55
N PHE A 239 -13.61 10.85 -1.56
CA PHE A 239 -12.18 10.61 -1.36
C PHE A 239 -11.38 11.88 -1.09
N ILE A 240 -11.96 13.08 -1.35
CA ILE A 240 -11.36 14.35 -0.92
C ILE A 240 -11.63 14.48 0.58
N ASP A 241 -10.68 13.99 1.39
CA ASP A 241 -10.87 13.79 2.83
C ASP A 241 -9.57 14.06 3.61
N HIS A 242 -9.13 15.32 3.58
CA HIS A 242 -7.98 15.77 4.38
C HIS A 242 -8.20 15.54 5.88
N ALA A 243 -9.44 15.73 6.36
CA ALA A 243 -9.74 15.52 7.77
C ALA A 243 -9.58 14.05 8.20
N GLY A 244 -10.05 13.11 7.37
CA GLY A 244 -9.84 11.68 7.58
C GLY A 244 -8.37 11.29 7.56
N TYR A 245 -7.57 11.90 6.68
CA TYR A 245 -6.12 11.71 6.67
C TYR A 245 -5.47 12.10 7.99
N LEU A 246 -5.75 13.29 8.49
CA LEU A 246 -5.19 13.74 9.78
C LEU A 246 -5.70 12.90 10.96
N ALA A 247 -6.99 12.57 10.97
CA ALA A 247 -7.57 11.71 12.00
C ALA A 247 -6.94 10.32 12.05
N TYR A 248 -6.63 9.73 10.88
CA TYR A 248 -5.91 8.46 10.79
C TYR A 248 -4.51 8.56 11.41
N ILE A 249 -3.75 9.60 11.06
CA ILE A 249 -2.40 9.82 11.62
C ILE A 249 -2.47 10.01 13.13
N ASP A 250 -3.37 10.87 13.62
CA ASP A 250 -3.54 11.14 15.05
C ASP A 250 -3.87 9.88 15.85
N LEU A 251 -4.79 9.07 15.32
CA LEU A 251 -5.17 7.79 15.93
C LEU A 251 -3.98 6.85 16.01
N LYS A 252 -3.26 6.66 14.90
CA LYS A 252 -2.13 5.72 14.84
C LYS A 252 -0.95 6.17 15.68
N GLU A 253 -0.63 7.45 15.68
CA GLU A 253 0.42 8.02 16.52
C GLU A 253 0.10 7.86 18.02
N LYS A 254 -1.13 8.16 18.42
CA LYS A 254 -1.59 7.93 19.81
C LYS A 254 -1.49 6.46 20.20
N GLN A 255 -1.92 5.54 19.34
CA GLN A 255 -1.83 4.11 19.58
C GLN A 255 -0.37 3.67 19.69
N PHE A 256 0.51 4.17 18.82
CA PHE A 256 1.94 3.87 18.83
C PHE A 256 2.59 4.27 20.16
N TYR A 257 2.38 5.49 20.62
CA TYR A 257 2.98 5.92 21.89
C TYR A 257 2.43 5.12 23.09
N ALA A 258 1.15 4.76 23.08
CA ALA A 258 0.57 3.92 24.12
C ALA A 258 1.23 2.52 24.16
N GLU A 259 1.43 1.91 22.99
CA GLU A 259 2.09 0.61 22.87
C GLU A 259 3.57 0.68 23.24
N LEU A 260 4.28 1.70 22.77
CA LEU A 260 5.68 1.94 23.11
C LEU A 260 5.88 2.06 24.62
N GLU A 261 5.05 2.83 25.31
CA GLU A 261 5.10 2.95 26.76
C GLU A 261 4.71 1.66 27.49
N ARG A 262 3.78 0.89 26.94
CA ARG A 262 3.42 -0.43 27.46
C ARG A 262 4.61 -1.40 27.41
N GLN A 263 5.33 -1.43 26.28
CA GLN A 263 6.52 -2.27 26.11
C GLN A 263 7.70 -1.80 26.97
N LYS A 264 7.93 -0.49 27.12
CA LYS A 264 8.95 0.05 28.03
C LYS A 264 8.73 -0.37 29.49
N LYS A 265 7.49 -0.56 29.91
CA LYS A 265 7.12 -1.06 31.24
C LYS A 265 7.14 -2.58 31.38
N GLY A 266 7.68 -3.30 30.40
CA GLY A 266 7.80 -4.77 30.40
C GLY A 266 6.57 -5.52 29.86
N GLY A 267 5.63 -4.82 29.23
CA GLY A 267 4.54 -5.45 28.48
C GLY A 267 5.10 -6.29 27.32
N LYS A 268 4.62 -7.52 27.14
CA LYS A 268 5.02 -8.36 26.00
C LYS A 268 4.50 -7.78 24.69
N PRO A 269 5.28 -7.83 23.60
CA PRO A 269 4.84 -7.37 22.28
C PRO A 269 3.64 -8.14 21.73
#